data_af72cadbc42df642dfc75315eaac14f2
#
_entry.id   af72cadbc42df642dfc75315eaac14f2
#
_cell.length_a   1.000
_cell.length_b   1.000
_cell.length_c   1.000
_cell.angle_alpha   90.00
_cell.angle_beta   90.00
_cell.angle_gamma   90.00
#
_symmetry.space_group_name_H-M   'P 1'
#
loop_
_entity.id
_entity.type
_entity.pdbx_description
1 polymer ?
#
loop_
_entity_poly.entity_id
_entity_poly.type
_entity_poly.pdbx_seq_one_letter_code
_entity_poly.pdbx_strand_id
1 'polypeptide(L)'
;NRSQFKETEHNKLIIDAYNANPSSMKAAIDNFAAMQVDTPKAVILGAMRELGETSDALHAEIVKQIEQAGFDKVYLCGEHFSSTGTSFMHFPNIEELMSELTKKPLVGYHILIKGSRGMTLEKTLSLL
;
A
#
# COMPACT_ATOMS: atom_id res chain seq x y z
N ASN A 1 6.99 9.94 9.94
CA ASN A 1 5.68 9.60 10.42
C ASN A 1 4.59 10.57 10.01
N ARG A 2 4.86 11.36 9.02
CA ARG A 2 3.86 12.26 8.49
C ARG A 2 3.57 11.90 7.06
N SER A 3 2.29 11.94 6.73
CA SER A 3 1.87 11.76 5.36
C SER A 3 2.27 12.98 4.54
N GLN A 4 2.79 12.75 3.37
CA GLN A 4 3.14 13.79 2.43
C GLN A 4 2.22 13.69 1.24
N PHE A 5 1.74 14.84 0.77
CA PHE A 5 0.97 14.89 -0.45
C PHE A 5 1.88 15.32 -1.58
N LYS A 6 1.81 14.60 -2.69
CA LYS A 6 2.62 14.92 -3.86
C LYS A 6 1.81 14.69 -5.12
N GLU A 7 1.79 15.67 -6.00
CA GLU A 7 1.17 15.52 -7.31
C GLU A 7 2.26 15.26 -8.33
N THR A 8 2.11 14.18 -9.08
CA THR A 8 3.02 13.86 -10.17
C THR A 8 2.33 14.19 -11.49
N GLU A 9 3.03 13.95 -12.58
CA GLU A 9 2.43 14.14 -13.90
C GLU A 9 1.19 13.28 -14.09
N HIS A 10 1.13 12.11 -13.44
CA HIS A 10 0.11 11.12 -13.71
C HIS A 10 -0.85 10.86 -12.57
N ASN A 11 -0.47 11.13 -11.33
CA ASN A 11 -1.24 10.72 -10.16
C ASN A 11 -1.13 11.71 -9.02
N LYS A 12 -2.00 11.53 -8.02
CA LYS A 12 -1.95 12.29 -6.77
C LYS A 12 -1.63 11.33 -5.65
N LEU A 13 -0.53 11.56 -4.95
CA LEU A 13 0.04 10.60 -4.02
C LEU A 13 -0.10 11.06 -2.57
N ILE A 14 -0.41 10.10 -1.70
CA ILE A 14 -0.31 10.28 -0.26
C ILE A 14 0.77 9.31 0.19
N ILE A 15 1.91 9.85 0.61
CA ILE A 15 3.11 9.06 0.86
C ILE A 15 3.34 8.96 2.35
N ASP A 16 3.39 7.72 2.85
CA ASP A 16 3.71 7.43 4.24
C ASP A 16 4.53 6.15 4.26
N ALA A 17 5.68 6.20 3.59
CA ALA A 17 6.50 5.00 3.35
C ALA A 17 7.60 4.85 4.40
N TYR A 18 7.51 5.61 5.49
CA TYR A 18 8.56 5.68 6.47
C TYR A 18 8.39 4.68 7.59
N ASN A 19 7.14 4.44 7.99
CA ASN A 19 6.86 3.57 9.12
C ASN A 19 5.45 3.01 8.98
N ALA A 20 5.28 1.76 9.41
CA ALA A 20 3.99 1.13 9.40
C ALA A 20 3.90 0.16 10.56
N ASN A 21 2.88 0.34 11.39
CA ASN A 21 2.51 -0.60 12.44
C ASN A 21 1.02 -0.83 12.33
N PRO A 22 0.46 -1.80 13.08
CA PRO A 22 -0.96 -2.14 12.89
C PRO A 22 -1.91 -0.96 13.05
N SER A 23 -1.70 -0.10 14.06
CA SER A 23 -2.63 1.00 14.28
C SER A 23 -2.46 2.11 13.25
N SER A 24 -1.23 2.45 12.85
CA SER A 24 -1.01 3.49 11.86
C SER A 24 -1.46 3.03 10.47
N MET A 25 -1.30 1.75 10.16
CA MET A 25 -1.77 1.21 8.90
C MET A 25 -3.29 1.26 8.82
N LYS A 26 -3.96 0.82 9.89
CA LYS A 26 -5.42 0.85 9.95
C LYS A 26 -5.95 2.28 9.79
N ALA A 27 -5.35 3.23 10.50
CA ALA A 27 -5.79 4.63 10.44
C ALA A 27 -5.60 5.20 9.04
N ALA A 28 -4.47 4.93 8.39
CA ALA A 28 -4.20 5.46 7.05
C ALA A 28 -5.19 4.90 6.04
N ILE A 29 -5.49 3.60 6.13
CA ILE A 29 -6.45 2.98 5.21
C ILE A 29 -7.85 3.57 5.42
N ASP A 30 -8.28 3.70 6.69
CA ASP A 30 -9.59 4.29 6.99
C ASP A 30 -9.69 5.72 6.47
N ASN A 31 -8.66 6.53 6.70
CA ASN A 31 -8.67 7.92 6.25
C ASN A 31 -8.70 8.01 4.73
N PHE A 32 -7.93 7.18 4.05
CA PHE A 32 -7.89 7.20 2.60
C PHE A 32 -9.23 6.73 2.02
N ALA A 33 -9.82 5.69 2.61
CA ALA A 33 -11.12 5.19 2.16
C ALA A 33 -12.20 6.26 2.28
N ALA A 34 -12.11 7.11 3.31
CA ALA A 34 -13.10 8.14 3.58
C ALA A 34 -12.89 9.40 2.73
N MET A 35 -11.75 9.56 2.07
CA MET A 35 -11.48 10.74 1.26
C MET A 35 -12.47 10.83 0.11
N GLN A 36 -13.00 12.04 -0.09
CA GLN A 36 -13.94 12.31 -1.18
C GLN A 36 -13.14 12.83 -2.36
N VAL A 37 -12.93 11.98 -3.35
CA VAL A 37 -12.17 12.34 -4.55
C VAL A 37 -12.93 11.85 -5.77
N ASP A 38 -12.67 12.46 -6.91
CA ASP A 38 -13.35 12.15 -8.16
C ASP A 38 -12.56 11.19 -9.05
N THR A 39 -11.47 10.65 -8.53
CA THR A 39 -10.64 9.69 -9.27
C THR A 39 -10.79 8.30 -8.65
N PRO A 40 -10.39 7.25 -9.37
CA PRO A 40 -10.23 5.96 -8.70
C PRO A 40 -9.10 6.00 -7.69
N LYS A 41 -9.13 5.07 -6.75
CA LYS A 41 -8.16 4.97 -5.67
C LYS A 41 -7.35 3.71 -5.77
N ALA A 42 -6.04 3.82 -5.57
CA ALA A 42 -5.14 2.67 -5.49
C ALA A 42 -4.39 2.73 -4.18
N VAL A 43 -4.02 1.56 -3.67
CA VAL A 43 -3.16 1.48 -2.49
C VAL A 43 -1.93 0.63 -2.82
N ILE A 44 -0.78 1.07 -2.35
CA ILE A 44 0.48 0.35 -2.41
C ILE A 44 0.93 0.21 -0.97
N LEU A 45 0.75 -0.99 -0.42
CA LEU A 45 0.96 -1.22 1.01
C LEU A 45 2.07 -2.22 1.21
N GLY A 46 3.00 -1.87 2.08
CA GLY A 46 4.11 -2.74 2.42
C GLY A 46 3.86 -3.49 3.72
N ALA A 47 4.49 -4.64 3.85
CA ALA A 47 4.37 -5.46 5.04
C ALA A 47 4.89 -4.71 6.27
N MET A 48 4.27 -5.00 7.40
CA MET A 48 4.71 -4.50 8.69
C MET A 48 5.80 -5.41 9.25
N ARG A 49 6.69 -4.86 10.07
CA ARG A 49 7.83 -5.59 10.58
C ARG A 49 7.75 -5.75 12.09
N GLU A 50 8.51 -6.73 12.59
CA GLU A 50 8.72 -6.91 14.02
C GLU A 50 7.43 -7.23 14.78
N LEU A 51 6.52 -7.95 14.15
CA LEU A 51 5.27 -8.36 14.78
C LEU A 51 5.33 -9.75 15.41
N GLY A 52 6.43 -10.47 15.18
CA GLY A 52 6.61 -11.79 15.76
C GLY A 52 5.50 -12.76 15.37
N GLU A 53 5.00 -13.48 16.34
CA GLU A 53 3.98 -14.50 16.10
C GLU A 53 2.63 -13.93 15.69
N THR A 54 2.39 -12.64 15.92
CA THR A 54 1.13 -12.00 15.53
C THR A 54 1.12 -11.54 14.08
N SER A 55 2.24 -11.67 13.38
CA SER A 55 2.39 -11.10 12.04
C SER A 55 1.31 -11.59 11.07
N ASP A 56 1.10 -12.91 11.00
CA ASP A 56 0.13 -13.45 10.05
C ASP A 56 -1.28 -12.93 10.31
N ALA A 57 -1.69 -12.93 11.58
CA ALA A 57 -3.04 -12.47 11.94
C ALA A 57 -3.22 -10.98 11.65
N LEU A 58 -2.20 -10.17 11.94
CA LEU A 58 -2.30 -8.73 11.74
C LEU A 58 -2.27 -8.37 10.25
N HIS A 59 -1.48 -9.07 9.45
CA HIS A 59 -1.53 -8.86 8.00
C HIS A 59 -2.87 -9.31 7.41
N ALA A 60 -3.44 -10.39 7.93
CA ALA A 60 -4.77 -10.83 7.48
C ALA A 60 -5.84 -9.80 7.82
N GLU A 61 -5.74 -9.12 8.97
CA GLU A 61 -6.67 -8.06 9.31
C GLU A 61 -6.58 -6.88 8.34
N ILE A 62 -5.37 -6.53 7.93
CA ILE A 62 -5.18 -5.47 6.94
C ILE A 62 -5.82 -5.86 5.61
N VAL A 63 -5.62 -7.09 5.17
CA VAL A 63 -6.25 -7.56 3.92
C VAL A 63 -7.76 -7.46 4.01
N LYS A 64 -8.35 -7.87 5.14
CA LYS A 64 -9.79 -7.80 5.31
C LYS A 64 -10.28 -6.35 5.27
N GLN A 65 -9.55 -5.45 5.89
CA GLN A 65 -9.90 -4.03 5.88
C GLN A 65 -9.88 -3.48 4.44
N ILE A 66 -8.88 -3.85 3.66
CA ILE A 66 -8.77 -3.41 2.27
C ILE A 66 -9.93 -3.96 1.44
N GLU A 67 -10.31 -5.22 1.66
CA GLU A 67 -11.45 -5.81 0.97
C GLU A 67 -12.72 -5.03 1.24
N GLN A 68 -12.91 -4.62 2.50
CA GLN A 68 -14.10 -3.88 2.88
C GLN A 68 -14.10 -2.44 2.35
N ALA A 69 -12.92 -1.86 2.15
CA ALA A 69 -12.81 -0.50 1.65
C ALA A 69 -13.13 -0.38 0.16
N GLY A 70 -12.91 -1.45 -0.62
CA GLY A 70 -13.30 -1.46 -2.02
C GLY A 70 -12.45 -0.58 -2.94
N PHE A 71 -11.13 -0.51 -2.69
CA PHE A 71 -10.24 0.26 -3.55
C PHE A 71 -10.18 -0.34 -4.96
N ASP A 72 -9.92 0.51 -5.95
CA ASP A 72 -9.92 0.09 -7.36
C ASP A 72 -8.71 -0.73 -7.72
N LYS A 73 -7.55 -0.45 -7.12
CA LYS A 73 -6.32 -1.20 -7.33
C LYS A 73 -5.62 -1.40 -6.00
N VAL A 74 -5.11 -2.62 -5.79
CA VAL A 74 -4.42 -2.97 -4.56
C VAL A 74 -3.10 -3.67 -4.91
N TYR A 75 -2.01 -3.17 -4.36
CA TYR A 75 -0.68 -3.75 -4.52
C TYR A 75 -0.10 -3.97 -3.13
N LEU A 76 0.21 -5.22 -2.82
CA LEU A 76 0.77 -5.59 -1.52
C LEU A 76 2.21 -6.03 -1.69
N CYS A 77 3.11 -5.53 -0.87
CA CYS A 77 4.55 -5.79 -1.01
C CYS A 77 5.12 -6.36 0.28
N GLY A 78 5.73 -7.53 0.20
CA GLY A 78 6.34 -8.19 1.34
C GLY A 78 5.79 -9.60 1.51
N GLU A 79 6.68 -10.51 1.93
CA GLU A 79 6.33 -11.92 2.00
C GLU A 79 5.26 -12.23 3.03
N HIS A 80 5.11 -11.38 4.04
CA HIS A 80 4.10 -11.59 5.07
C HIS A 80 2.67 -11.59 4.51
N PHE A 81 2.46 -10.96 3.38
CA PHE A 81 1.13 -10.95 2.78
C PHE A 81 0.78 -12.28 2.12
N SER A 82 1.76 -13.08 1.72
CA SER A 82 1.47 -14.35 1.05
C SER A 82 0.76 -15.34 1.98
N SER A 83 1.01 -15.28 3.28
CA SER A 83 0.39 -16.19 4.23
C SER A 83 -1.07 -15.84 4.52
N THR A 84 -1.56 -14.68 4.04
CA THR A 84 -2.94 -14.26 4.29
C THR A 84 -3.94 -14.96 3.38
N GLY A 85 -3.47 -15.64 2.32
CA GLY A 85 -4.38 -16.24 1.36
C GLY A 85 -5.12 -15.23 0.50
N THR A 86 -4.62 -14.00 0.42
CA THR A 86 -5.30 -12.94 -0.30
C THR A 86 -5.35 -13.21 -1.81
N SER A 87 -6.44 -12.76 -2.45
CA SER A 87 -6.53 -12.76 -3.90
C SER A 87 -6.01 -11.48 -4.53
N PHE A 88 -5.64 -10.47 -3.71
CA PHE A 88 -5.02 -9.26 -4.25
C PHE A 88 -3.63 -9.57 -4.78
N MET A 89 -3.17 -8.76 -5.75
CA MET A 89 -1.80 -8.86 -6.21
C MET A 89 -0.84 -8.62 -5.05
N HIS A 90 0.10 -9.54 -4.87
CA HIS A 90 1.11 -9.36 -3.84
C HIS A 90 2.46 -9.79 -4.39
N PHE A 91 3.49 -9.10 -3.93
CA PHE A 91 4.85 -9.22 -4.44
C PHE A 91 5.79 -9.46 -3.27
N PRO A 92 6.74 -10.39 -3.41
CA PRO A 92 7.64 -10.66 -2.28
C PRO A 92 8.58 -9.51 -1.96
N ASN A 93 8.89 -8.66 -2.94
CA ASN A 93 9.87 -7.59 -2.76
C ASN A 93 9.54 -6.40 -3.66
N ILE A 94 10.28 -5.31 -3.43
CA ILE A 94 10.04 -4.06 -4.15
C ILE A 94 10.35 -4.20 -5.65
N GLU A 95 11.33 -5.03 -6.01
CA GLU A 95 11.72 -5.17 -7.41
C GLU A 95 10.58 -5.75 -8.24
N GLU A 96 9.89 -6.74 -7.72
CA GLU A 96 8.78 -7.34 -8.45
C GLU A 96 7.58 -6.40 -8.52
N LEU A 97 7.32 -5.64 -7.44
CA LEU A 97 6.28 -4.62 -7.49
C LEU A 97 6.59 -3.57 -8.54
N MET A 98 7.84 -3.10 -8.60
CA MET A 98 8.23 -2.10 -9.59
C MET A 98 8.11 -2.63 -11.01
N SER A 99 8.41 -3.93 -11.20
CA SER A 99 8.23 -4.55 -12.50
C SER A 99 6.77 -4.47 -12.96
N GLU A 100 5.84 -4.77 -12.06
CA GLU A 100 4.42 -4.70 -12.41
C GLU A 100 3.99 -3.27 -12.72
N LEU A 101 4.42 -2.30 -11.91
CA LEU A 101 4.07 -0.90 -12.13
C LEU A 101 4.67 -0.35 -13.43
N THR A 102 5.80 -0.89 -13.85
CA THR A 102 6.42 -0.51 -15.12
C THR A 102 5.63 -1.07 -16.30
N LYS A 103 5.18 -2.32 -16.17
CA LYS A 103 4.41 -2.96 -17.26
C LYS A 103 3.02 -2.37 -17.40
N LYS A 104 2.39 -2.03 -16.27
CA LYS A 104 1.01 -1.52 -16.26
C LYS A 104 0.97 -0.28 -15.38
N PRO A 105 1.38 0.87 -15.91
CA PRO A 105 1.44 2.10 -15.11
C PRO A 105 0.08 2.55 -14.63
N LEU A 106 0.07 3.17 -13.46
CA LEU A 106 -1.12 3.81 -12.92
C LEU A 106 -1.19 5.25 -13.43
N VAL A 107 -2.33 5.65 -13.96
CA VAL A 107 -2.54 7.01 -14.45
C VAL A 107 -3.93 7.47 -14.03
N GLY A 108 -3.99 8.65 -13.40
CA GLY A 108 -5.26 9.25 -13.03
C GLY A 108 -5.81 8.78 -11.69
N TYR A 109 -4.96 8.29 -10.80
CA TYR A 109 -5.37 7.77 -9.51
C TYR A 109 -4.98 8.68 -8.37
N HIS A 110 -5.74 8.60 -7.26
CA HIS A 110 -5.19 8.92 -5.96
C HIS A 110 -4.58 7.63 -5.42
N ILE A 111 -3.37 7.72 -4.87
CA ILE A 111 -2.63 6.52 -4.44
C ILE A 111 -2.10 6.73 -3.04
N LEU A 112 -2.45 5.82 -2.13
CA LEU A 112 -1.85 5.75 -0.80
C LEU A 112 -0.66 4.80 -0.84
N ILE A 113 0.50 5.27 -0.41
CA ILE A 113 1.72 4.47 -0.35
C ILE A 113 2.16 4.41 1.10
N LYS A 114 2.06 3.23 1.72
CA LYS A 114 2.39 3.07 3.13
C LYS A 114 3.03 1.71 3.38
N GLY A 115 4.15 1.74 4.10
CA GLY A 115 4.82 0.51 4.48
C GLY A 115 5.94 0.82 5.44
N SER A 116 6.56 -0.23 5.98
CA SER A 116 7.71 -0.05 6.85
C SER A 116 8.90 0.43 6.02
N ARG A 117 9.85 1.07 6.70
CA ARG A 117 11.04 1.59 6.02
C ARG A 117 11.77 0.50 5.24
N GLY A 118 11.83 -0.70 5.78
CA GLY A 118 12.54 -1.80 5.13
C GLY A 118 11.94 -2.24 3.82
N MET A 119 10.69 -1.87 3.54
CA MET A 119 10.06 -2.19 2.26
C MET A 119 10.52 -1.27 1.14
N THR A 120 11.08 -0.13 1.46
CA THR A 120 11.63 0.86 0.51
C THR A 120 10.61 1.27 -0.57
N LEU A 121 9.35 1.45 -0.17
CA LEU A 121 8.29 1.78 -1.12
C LEU A 121 8.50 3.11 -1.82
N GLU A 122 9.34 3.98 -1.25
CA GLU A 122 9.66 5.25 -1.92
C GLU A 122 10.31 5.04 -3.28
N LYS A 123 10.85 3.85 -3.55
CA LYS A 123 11.40 3.54 -4.87
C LYS A 123 10.34 3.52 -5.95
N THR A 124 9.07 3.33 -5.59
CA THR A 124 8.00 3.33 -6.59
C THR A 124 7.65 4.71 -7.10
N LEU A 125 8.06 5.76 -6.38
CA LEU A 125 7.60 7.13 -6.69
C LEU A 125 7.98 7.57 -8.10
N SER A 126 9.13 7.13 -8.61
CA SER A 126 9.55 7.50 -9.96
C SER A 126 8.68 6.84 -11.04
N LEU A 127 7.88 5.85 -10.68
CA LEU A 127 6.99 5.16 -11.61
C LEU A 127 5.55 5.66 -11.54
N LEU A 128 5.28 6.57 -10.63
CA LEU A 128 3.92 7.04 -10.36
C LEU A 128 3.76 8.50 -10.79
#